data_c046b4c8600907f4992f6a2036311001
#
_entry.id   c046b4c8600907f4992f6a2036311001
#
_cell.length_a   1.000
_cell.length_b   1.000
_cell.length_c   1.000
_cell.angle_alpha   90.00
_cell.angle_beta   90.00
_cell.angle_gamma   90.00
#
_symmetry.space_group_name_H-M   'P 1'
#
loop_
_entity.id
_entity.type
_entity.pdbx_description
1 polymer ?
#
loop_
_entity_poly.entity_id
_entity_poly.type
_entity_poly.pdbx_seq_one_letter_code
_entity_poly.pdbx_strand_id
1 'polypeptide(L)'
;MRSGKGKTKITAMALSLAMMCGMGATATSASAADATVDPDIKSCLDGEQPFRDVNGRTPHAADTKWMYCAGISTGFEEYDSNTYEDYLTYRGMSPVIRQDMAAFLRRVAVRQGVSDAAGWRPSTADWDRFRDVDDDTPHAEDILWLAHSGISTGWKEADGTSTFHPRESVKRQDMAAFLYRLARLGGVNVEDGKSMGFSDVKDSTPHAKEVRWLGGSGISTGWRNPNGTYRFQGMSNTVRQDMSAFLHRTAGTVENRGYPTKLPTSYNGERINLTVQEEYYDEAGNKKYKNPFNYELQNAWVNYKDANWDTDKPQLHLTFKITNNSNETMSPYTVGLASFQDSVETDNDSISFYERIRPKGSVNREVILDLNSITSPIYLAVDASYGYEYTGRLSINMDTSSLMRNSKVVKVED
;
A
#
# COMPACT_ATOMS: atom_id res chain seq x y z
N MET A 1 -15.78 52.54 19.06
CA MET A 1 -16.09 51.11 18.94
C MET A 1 -15.11 50.49 17.93
N ARG A 2 -14.07 49.85 18.39
CA ARG A 2 -13.05 49.23 17.54
C ARG A 2 -13.37 47.70 17.44
N SER A 3 -13.70 47.26 16.21
CA SER A 3 -13.85 45.85 15.87
C SER A 3 -12.47 45.26 15.68
N GLY A 4 -12.09 44.31 16.54
CA GLY A 4 -10.87 43.55 16.42
C GLY A 4 -11.05 42.43 15.40
N LYS A 5 -10.28 42.47 14.32
CA LYS A 5 -10.11 41.32 13.40
C LYS A 5 -9.10 40.36 14.03
N GLY A 6 -9.53 39.16 14.37
CA GLY A 6 -8.68 38.06 14.79
C GLY A 6 -7.76 37.66 13.67
N LYS A 7 -6.45 37.73 13.90
CA LYS A 7 -5.42 37.19 13.02
C LYS A 7 -5.31 35.69 13.29
N THR A 8 -5.74 34.86 12.35
CA THR A 8 -5.40 33.43 12.36
C THR A 8 -3.96 33.30 11.92
N LYS A 9 -3.07 33.02 12.87
CA LYS A 9 -1.69 32.66 12.56
C LYS A 9 -1.66 31.22 12.10
N ILE A 10 -1.33 30.99 10.84
CA ILE A 10 -0.92 29.69 10.35
C ILE A 10 0.47 29.46 10.90
N THR A 11 0.56 28.64 11.93
CA THR A 11 1.85 28.21 12.47
C THR A 11 2.32 27.03 11.62
N ALA A 12 3.32 27.24 10.79
CA ALA A 12 4.05 26.17 10.16
C ALA A 12 4.68 25.32 11.27
N MET A 13 4.17 24.11 11.46
CA MET A 13 4.75 23.16 12.38
C MET A 13 6.01 22.57 11.73
N ALA A 14 7.13 23.24 11.92
CA ALA A 14 8.42 22.62 11.73
C ALA A 14 8.58 21.58 12.84
N LEU A 15 8.53 20.28 12.47
CA LEU A 15 8.85 19.19 13.39
C LEU A 15 10.36 19.24 13.66
N SER A 16 10.76 20.03 14.67
CA SER A 16 12.10 19.94 15.23
C SER A 16 12.19 18.68 16.08
N LEU A 17 12.95 17.72 15.58
CA LEU A 17 13.34 16.51 16.31
C LEU A 17 14.21 16.94 17.51
N ALA A 18 13.62 17.00 18.69
CA ALA A 18 14.36 17.23 19.93
C ALA A 18 15.17 15.96 20.27
N MET A 19 16.50 16.05 20.14
CA MET A 19 17.43 15.09 20.74
C MET A 19 17.31 15.16 22.26
N MET A 20 16.82 14.11 22.89
CA MET A 20 17.12 13.81 24.29
C MET A 20 18.13 12.67 24.36
N CYS A 21 19.36 13.01 24.69
CA CYS A 21 20.36 12.08 25.24
C CYS A 21 19.96 11.64 26.64
N GLY A 22 19.93 10.34 26.91
CA GLY A 22 19.89 9.85 28.28
C GLY A 22 19.60 8.38 28.45
N MET A 23 20.66 7.57 28.57
CA MET A 23 20.80 6.35 29.38
C MET A 23 19.88 5.15 29.16
N GLY A 24 20.50 4.07 28.67
CA GLY A 24 20.35 2.69 29.14
C GLY A 24 18.94 2.10 29.09
N ALA A 25 18.58 1.51 27.97
CA ALA A 25 17.51 0.51 27.94
C ALA A 25 17.92 -0.66 27.04
N THR A 26 17.82 -1.85 27.59
CA THR A 26 17.92 -3.16 26.98
C THR A 26 17.20 -3.21 25.65
N ALA A 27 17.86 -3.75 24.62
CA ALA A 27 17.29 -3.99 23.31
C ALA A 27 16.10 -4.95 23.44
N THR A 28 14.91 -4.41 23.60
CA THR A 28 13.69 -5.09 23.21
C THR A 28 13.59 -4.90 21.70
N SER A 29 13.55 -6.00 20.96
CA SER A 29 13.23 -6.07 19.55
C SER A 29 12.01 -5.16 19.28
N ALA A 30 12.26 -4.03 18.59
CA ALA A 30 11.17 -3.20 18.11
C ALA A 30 10.31 -4.04 17.17
N SER A 31 9.13 -4.40 17.64
CA SER A 31 8.01 -4.88 16.85
C SER A 31 7.83 -3.88 15.70
N ALA A 32 7.69 -4.41 14.48
CA ALA A 32 7.39 -3.58 13.31
C ALA A 32 6.17 -2.72 13.64
N ALA A 33 6.40 -1.42 13.69
CA ALA A 33 5.37 -0.47 14.08
C ALA A 33 4.27 -0.47 13.03
N ASP A 34 3.08 -0.65 13.52
CA ASP A 34 1.76 -0.38 13.01
C ASP A 34 1.76 0.61 11.83
N ALA A 35 1.57 0.08 10.61
CA ALA A 35 1.32 0.91 9.44
C ALA A 35 -0.18 1.19 9.30
N THR A 36 -0.80 1.68 10.37
CA THR A 36 -2.06 2.40 10.24
C THR A 36 -1.80 3.60 9.33
N VAL A 37 -2.67 3.85 8.36
CA VAL A 37 -2.66 5.17 7.68
C VAL A 37 -2.69 6.19 8.79
N ASP A 38 -1.57 6.88 8.95
CA ASP A 38 -1.37 7.84 10.02
C ASP A 38 -2.61 8.75 10.05
N PRO A 39 -3.38 8.80 11.16
CA PRO A 39 -4.60 9.59 11.23
C PRO A 39 -4.36 11.05 10.80
N ASP A 40 -3.13 11.55 11.01
CA ASP A 40 -2.72 12.87 10.60
C ASP A 40 -2.67 13.01 9.06
N ILE A 41 -2.30 11.95 8.35
CA ILE A 41 -2.34 11.95 6.87
C ILE A 41 -3.75 11.97 6.35
N LYS A 42 -4.63 11.13 6.88
CA LYS A 42 -6.04 11.12 6.48
C LYS A 42 -6.67 12.49 6.67
N SER A 43 -6.49 13.10 7.83
CA SER A 43 -6.97 14.44 8.12
C SER A 43 -6.42 15.49 7.15
N CYS A 44 -5.13 15.38 6.79
CA CYS A 44 -4.52 16.26 5.79
C CYS A 44 -5.10 16.03 4.39
N LEU A 45 -5.31 14.77 3.98
CA LEU A 45 -5.89 14.44 2.68
C LEU A 45 -7.33 14.90 2.54
N ASP A 46 -8.11 14.87 3.62
CA ASP A 46 -9.49 15.36 3.66
C ASP A 46 -9.55 16.91 3.65
N GLY A 47 -8.46 17.60 3.97
CA GLY A 47 -8.36 19.05 4.00
C GLY A 47 -8.25 19.72 2.61
N GLU A 48 -7.92 21.01 2.57
CA GLU A 48 -7.72 21.75 1.34
C GLU A 48 -6.36 21.41 0.65
N GLN A 49 -6.29 21.67 -0.65
CA GLN A 49 -5.03 21.56 -1.41
C GLN A 49 -4.01 22.59 -0.89
N PRO A 50 -2.80 22.16 -0.42
CA PRO A 50 -1.83 23.09 0.16
C PRO A 50 -1.13 23.99 -0.87
N PHE A 51 -1.10 23.59 -2.15
CA PHE A 51 -0.36 24.28 -3.19
C PHE A 51 -1.25 25.16 -4.05
N ARG A 52 -0.92 26.44 -4.13
CA ARG A 52 -1.69 27.44 -4.87
C ARG A 52 -1.74 27.18 -6.39
N ASP A 53 -0.69 26.54 -6.93
CA ASP A 53 -0.55 26.20 -8.35
C ASP A 53 -1.12 24.83 -8.73
N VAL A 54 -1.74 24.11 -7.78
CA VAL A 54 -2.38 22.82 -7.99
C VAL A 54 -3.89 22.92 -7.76
N ASN A 55 -4.66 22.46 -8.73
CA ASN A 55 -6.13 22.47 -8.66
C ASN A 55 -6.70 21.17 -9.24
N GLY A 56 -8.02 20.99 -9.22
CA GLY A 56 -8.68 19.75 -9.67
C GLY A 56 -8.49 19.40 -11.15
N ARG A 57 -7.86 20.26 -11.97
CA ARG A 57 -7.49 19.97 -13.37
C ARG A 57 -6.00 19.67 -13.52
N THR A 58 -5.21 19.87 -12.49
CA THR A 58 -3.77 19.57 -12.50
C THR A 58 -3.59 18.05 -12.51
N PRO A 59 -2.85 17.49 -13.50
CA PRO A 59 -2.54 16.07 -13.47
C PRO A 59 -1.87 15.69 -12.16
N HIS A 60 -2.28 14.56 -11.59
CA HIS A 60 -1.71 14.05 -10.33
C HIS A 60 -1.89 14.97 -9.11
N ALA A 61 -2.95 15.82 -9.11
CA ALA A 61 -3.22 16.74 -7.99
C ALA A 61 -3.32 16.04 -6.64
N ALA A 62 -3.94 14.88 -6.60
CA ALA A 62 -4.05 14.10 -5.39
C ALA A 62 -2.72 13.44 -4.96
N ASP A 63 -1.95 12.96 -5.94
CA ASP A 63 -0.60 12.42 -5.65
C ASP A 63 0.32 13.52 -5.10
N THR A 64 0.21 14.77 -5.60
CA THR A 64 0.97 15.91 -5.05
C THR A 64 0.54 16.26 -3.64
N LYS A 65 -0.76 16.20 -3.35
CA LYS A 65 -1.29 16.40 -2.00
C LYS A 65 -0.81 15.30 -1.05
N TRP A 66 -0.83 14.04 -1.50
CA TRP A 66 -0.28 12.92 -0.73
C TRP A 66 1.20 13.14 -0.39
N MET A 67 2.02 13.59 -1.34
CA MET A 67 3.44 13.91 -1.09
C MET A 67 3.63 14.90 0.06
N TYR A 68 2.75 15.90 0.13
CA TYR A 68 2.74 16.89 1.21
C TYR A 68 2.28 16.28 2.53
N CYS A 69 1.14 15.65 2.55
CA CYS A 69 0.57 15.04 3.75
C CYS A 69 1.46 13.93 4.34
N ALA A 70 2.14 13.18 3.47
CA ALA A 70 3.10 12.16 3.87
C ALA A 70 4.47 12.71 4.31
N GLY A 71 4.66 14.04 4.30
CA GLY A 71 5.94 14.66 4.68
C GLY A 71 7.09 14.39 3.70
N ILE A 72 6.79 13.95 2.46
CA ILE A 72 7.80 13.63 1.46
C ILE A 72 8.27 14.89 0.74
N SER A 73 7.34 15.80 0.39
CA SER A 73 7.65 17.08 -0.24
C SER A 73 6.83 18.22 0.36
N THR A 74 7.48 19.29 0.80
CA THR A 74 6.82 20.49 1.35
C THR A 74 6.48 21.53 0.29
N GLY A 75 6.89 21.33 -0.96
CA GLY A 75 6.76 22.34 -2.01
C GLY A 75 7.80 23.46 -1.87
N PHE A 76 7.43 24.63 -2.40
CA PHE A 76 8.22 25.85 -2.35
C PHE A 76 7.41 26.94 -1.68
N GLU A 77 8.00 27.61 -0.72
CA GLU A 77 7.42 28.77 -0.08
C GLU A 77 7.66 30.01 -0.95
N GLU A 78 6.61 30.77 -1.20
CA GLU A 78 6.61 31.97 -1.99
C GLU A 78 5.85 33.07 -1.25
N TYR A 79 6.18 34.34 -1.55
CA TYR A 79 5.56 35.50 -0.93
C TYR A 79 4.78 36.31 -1.96
N ASP A 80 3.51 36.62 -1.66
CA ASP A 80 2.67 37.47 -2.48
C ASP A 80 2.71 38.92 -1.97
N SER A 81 3.40 39.80 -2.70
CA SER A 81 3.55 41.18 -2.31
C SER A 81 2.23 42.00 -2.39
N ASN A 82 1.19 41.48 -3.03
CA ASN A 82 -0.11 42.18 -3.14
C ASN A 82 -1.00 41.83 -1.94
N THR A 83 -0.96 40.60 -1.46
CA THR A 83 -1.75 40.14 -0.29
C THR A 83 -0.96 40.17 1.01
N TYR A 84 0.37 40.31 0.93
CA TYR A 84 1.30 40.22 2.07
C TYR A 84 1.23 38.90 2.79
N GLU A 85 1.03 37.79 2.03
CA GLU A 85 0.89 36.44 2.57
C GLU A 85 1.90 35.50 1.94
N ASP A 86 2.41 34.56 2.75
CA ASP A 86 3.20 33.42 2.28
C ASP A 86 2.25 32.35 1.74
N TYR A 87 2.65 31.68 0.68
CA TYR A 87 1.92 30.57 0.09
C TYR A 87 2.85 29.48 -0.44
N LEU A 88 2.32 28.29 -0.66
CA LEU A 88 3.07 27.17 -1.19
C LEU A 88 2.76 26.94 -2.67
N THR A 89 3.80 26.60 -3.44
CA THR A 89 3.69 26.09 -4.81
C THR A 89 4.35 24.72 -4.92
N TYR A 90 3.83 23.89 -5.81
CA TYR A 90 4.41 22.56 -6.08
C TYR A 90 5.37 22.59 -7.28
N ARG A 91 5.13 23.48 -8.21
CA ARG A 91 5.87 23.61 -9.48
C ARG A 91 5.87 22.29 -10.25
N GLY A 92 4.69 21.70 -10.44
CA GLY A 92 4.49 20.34 -10.94
C GLY A 92 5.20 20.00 -12.25
N MET A 93 5.34 20.96 -13.17
CA MET A 93 6.02 20.78 -14.46
C MET A 93 7.55 20.95 -14.41
N SER A 94 8.11 21.37 -13.29
CA SER A 94 9.57 21.47 -13.14
C SER A 94 10.23 20.09 -13.15
N PRO A 95 11.36 19.89 -13.82
CA PRO A 95 12.12 18.65 -13.76
C PRO A 95 12.58 18.38 -12.30
N VAL A 96 12.57 17.11 -11.92
CA VAL A 96 13.17 16.66 -10.67
C VAL A 96 14.66 16.51 -10.85
N ILE A 97 15.45 17.11 -9.97
CA ILE A 97 16.91 16.90 -9.95
C ILE A 97 17.26 15.74 -9.01
N ARG A 98 18.43 15.15 -9.21
CA ARG A 98 18.82 13.88 -8.59
C ARG A 98 18.97 13.98 -7.07
N GLN A 99 19.45 15.10 -6.53
CA GLN A 99 19.54 15.33 -5.08
C GLN A 99 18.16 15.38 -4.42
N ASP A 100 17.19 16.05 -5.02
CA ASP A 100 15.82 16.10 -4.49
C ASP A 100 15.16 14.72 -4.57
N MET A 101 15.43 13.97 -5.65
CA MET A 101 14.99 12.60 -5.80
C MET A 101 15.51 11.71 -4.68
N ALA A 102 16.78 11.88 -4.28
CA ALA A 102 17.37 11.11 -3.20
C ALA A 102 16.61 11.32 -1.88
N ALA A 103 16.29 12.58 -1.55
CA ALA A 103 15.49 12.91 -0.39
C ALA A 103 14.10 12.29 -0.45
N PHE A 104 13.41 12.36 -1.59
CA PHE A 104 12.07 11.80 -1.74
C PHE A 104 12.07 10.28 -1.60
N LEU A 105 13.00 9.57 -2.23
CA LEU A 105 13.11 8.11 -2.14
C LEU A 105 13.41 7.66 -0.70
N ARG A 106 14.32 8.33 0.00
CA ARG A 106 14.63 7.99 1.39
C ARG A 106 13.44 8.27 2.31
N ARG A 107 12.73 9.38 2.14
CA ARG A 107 11.52 9.69 2.92
C ARG A 107 10.40 8.68 2.70
N VAL A 108 10.19 8.22 1.45
CA VAL A 108 9.28 7.10 1.16
C VAL A 108 9.76 5.83 1.87
N ALA A 109 11.06 5.50 1.78
CA ALA A 109 11.62 4.33 2.45
C ALA A 109 11.45 4.36 3.97
N VAL A 110 11.71 5.52 4.60
CA VAL A 110 11.48 5.72 6.04
C VAL A 110 10.03 5.47 6.40
N ARG A 111 9.12 6.07 5.63
CA ARG A 111 7.69 5.92 5.88
C ARG A 111 7.21 4.48 5.73
N GLN A 112 7.75 3.74 4.77
CA GLN A 112 7.41 2.35 4.50
C GLN A 112 8.17 1.35 5.38
N GLY A 113 8.94 1.83 6.35
CA GLY A 113 9.76 0.97 7.22
C GLY A 113 10.78 0.14 6.45
N VAL A 114 11.30 0.68 5.34
CA VAL A 114 12.22 -0.03 4.46
C VAL A 114 13.64 0.01 5.03
N SER A 115 14.19 -1.19 5.30
CA SER A 115 15.59 -1.35 5.74
C SER A 115 15.96 -0.42 6.91
N ASP A 116 17.14 0.19 6.83
CA ASP A 116 17.71 1.10 7.82
C ASP A 116 17.50 2.59 7.51
N ALA A 117 16.61 2.91 6.56
CA ALA A 117 16.43 4.25 6.01
C ALA A 117 16.32 5.37 7.06
N ALA A 118 15.62 5.10 8.18
CA ALA A 118 15.42 6.08 9.24
C ALA A 118 16.67 6.29 10.11
N GLY A 119 17.37 5.22 10.42
CA GLY A 119 18.47 5.22 11.41
C GLY A 119 19.86 5.34 10.82
N TRP A 120 20.03 5.10 9.53
CA TRP A 120 21.35 5.10 8.91
C TRP A 120 22.00 6.50 8.87
N ARG A 121 23.30 6.52 9.12
CA ARG A 121 24.16 7.72 9.03
C ARG A 121 25.42 7.36 8.27
N PRO A 122 25.93 8.27 7.42
CA PRO A 122 27.14 8.03 6.66
C PRO A 122 28.38 7.92 7.56
N SER A 123 29.21 6.94 7.27
CA SER A 123 30.57 6.84 7.80
C SER A 123 31.53 7.74 6.99
N THR A 124 32.78 7.92 7.48
CA THR A 124 33.81 8.63 6.72
C THR A 124 34.01 8.04 5.32
N ALA A 125 33.97 6.70 5.20
CA ALA A 125 34.11 6.04 3.90
C ALA A 125 32.92 6.28 2.95
N ASP A 126 31.74 6.54 3.49
CA ASP A 126 30.56 6.89 2.67
C ASP A 126 30.69 8.31 2.10
N TRP A 127 31.28 9.24 2.85
CA TRP A 127 31.54 10.60 2.39
C TRP A 127 32.57 10.66 1.23
N ASP A 128 33.50 9.71 1.16
CA ASP A 128 34.46 9.59 0.08
C ASP A 128 33.90 8.92 -1.19
N ARG A 129 32.62 8.57 -1.19
CA ARG A 129 32.02 7.75 -2.27
C ARG A 129 31.88 8.48 -3.58
N PHE A 130 31.50 9.75 -3.54
CA PHE A 130 31.28 10.58 -4.73
C PHE A 130 32.10 11.86 -4.63
N ARG A 131 32.93 12.15 -5.63
CA ARG A 131 33.76 13.34 -5.63
C ARG A 131 33.01 14.67 -5.77
N ASP A 132 31.72 14.61 -6.16
CA ASP A 132 30.83 15.75 -6.38
C ASP A 132 29.70 15.85 -5.32
N VAL A 133 29.87 15.16 -4.18
CA VAL A 133 28.98 15.20 -3.01
C VAL A 133 29.82 15.47 -1.78
N ASP A 134 29.52 16.55 -1.10
CA ASP A 134 30.14 17.00 0.14
C ASP A 134 29.07 17.41 1.15
N ASP A 135 29.47 17.90 2.33
CA ASP A 135 28.58 18.32 3.40
C ASP A 135 27.76 19.58 3.07
N ASP A 136 28.20 20.39 2.10
CA ASP A 136 27.45 21.54 1.57
C ASP A 136 26.44 21.14 0.47
N THR A 137 26.48 19.90 -0.03
CA THR A 137 25.58 19.39 -1.07
C THR A 137 24.17 19.18 -0.47
N PRO A 138 23.12 19.84 -0.99
CA PRO A 138 21.78 19.60 -0.50
C PRO A 138 21.41 18.11 -0.59
N HIS A 139 20.85 17.58 0.50
CA HIS A 139 20.46 16.16 0.60
C HIS A 139 21.63 15.15 0.48
N ALA A 140 22.86 15.56 0.87
CA ALA A 140 24.04 14.71 0.79
C ALA A 140 23.85 13.36 1.52
N GLU A 141 23.34 13.36 2.76
CA GLU A 141 23.08 12.11 3.49
C GLU A 141 22.05 11.22 2.80
N ASP A 142 21.05 11.81 2.12
CA ASP A 142 20.05 11.05 1.36
C ASP A 142 20.67 10.41 0.10
N ILE A 143 21.58 11.15 -0.55
CA ILE A 143 22.37 10.64 -1.70
C ILE A 143 23.24 9.46 -1.26
N LEU A 144 23.95 9.62 -0.14
CA LEU A 144 24.83 8.58 0.39
C LEU A 144 24.03 7.35 0.85
N TRP A 145 22.83 7.54 1.41
CA TRP A 145 21.92 6.43 1.72
C TRP A 145 21.47 5.68 0.47
N LEU A 146 21.17 6.37 -0.64
CA LEU A 146 20.84 5.70 -1.92
C LEU A 146 21.98 4.81 -2.40
N ALA A 147 23.22 5.26 -2.19
CA ALA A 147 24.41 4.49 -2.53
C ALA A 147 24.61 3.29 -1.60
N HIS A 148 24.43 3.49 -0.30
CA HIS A 148 24.47 2.44 0.72
C HIS A 148 23.41 1.35 0.48
N SER A 149 22.17 1.74 0.25
CA SER A 149 21.04 0.84 0.01
C SER A 149 21.06 0.17 -1.38
N GLY A 150 21.96 0.59 -2.28
CA GLY A 150 22.06 0.08 -3.64
C GLY A 150 20.98 0.57 -4.60
N ILE A 151 20.18 1.57 -4.21
CA ILE A 151 19.18 2.18 -5.09
C ILE A 151 19.86 2.94 -6.23
N SER A 152 20.93 3.71 -5.92
CA SER A 152 21.73 4.40 -6.93
C SER A 152 23.21 4.31 -6.60
N THR A 153 24.01 3.87 -7.54
CA THR A 153 25.47 3.74 -7.37
C THR A 153 26.27 4.88 -8.02
N GLY A 154 25.57 5.86 -8.63
CA GLY A 154 26.21 6.93 -9.39
C GLY A 154 26.85 6.44 -10.71
N TRP A 155 27.79 7.19 -11.20
CA TRP A 155 28.56 6.86 -12.41
C TRP A 155 30.03 6.63 -12.08
N LYS A 156 30.64 5.71 -12.81
CA LYS A 156 32.08 5.53 -12.81
C LYS A 156 32.68 6.44 -13.88
N GLU A 157 33.58 7.30 -13.46
CA GLU A 157 34.35 8.18 -14.38
C GLU A 157 35.56 7.48 -14.99
N ALA A 158 36.08 8.05 -16.04
CA ALA A 158 37.24 7.49 -16.75
C ALA A 158 38.52 7.43 -15.89
N ASP A 159 38.63 8.30 -14.89
CA ASP A 159 39.73 8.35 -13.94
C ASP A 159 39.56 7.37 -12.76
N GLY A 160 38.50 6.55 -12.77
CA GLY A 160 38.19 5.57 -11.75
C GLY A 160 37.43 6.11 -10.54
N THR A 161 37.21 7.42 -10.45
CA THR A 161 36.36 8.03 -9.42
C THR A 161 34.87 7.75 -9.66
N SER A 162 34.03 8.12 -8.71
CA SER A 162 32.57 8.05 -8.90
C SER A 162 31.95 9.42 -8.69
N THR A 163 30.85 9.69 -9.41
CA THR A 163 30.06 10.90 -9.32
C THR A 163 28.59 10.58 -9.15
N PHE A 164 27.81 11.47 -8.56
CA PHE A 164 26.36 11.34 -8.40
C PHE A 164 25.57 12.27 -9.34
N HIS A 165 26.16 13.37 -9.74
CA HIS A 165 25.53 14.46 -10.52
C HIS A 165 24.29 15.05 -9.82
N PRO A 166 24.40 15.62 -8.60
CA PRO A 166 23.27 16.02 -7.76
C PRO A 166 22.26 16.94 -8.45
N ARG A 167 22.75 17.87 -9.30
CA ARG A 167 21.94 18.91 -9.96
C ARG A 167 21.36 18.49 -11.32
N GLU A 168 21.72 17.32 -11.83
CA GLU A 168 21.16 16.83 -13.10
C GLU A 168 19.71 16.37 -12.94
N SER A 169 18.92 16.55 -14.01
CA SER A 169 17.54 16.08 -14.06
C SER A 169 17.47 14.56 -14.16
N VAL A 170 16.58 13.94 -13.41
CA VAL A 170 16.32 12.49 -13.45
C VAL A 170 15.61 12.13 -14.75
N LYS A 171 16.16 11.18 -15.51
CA LYS A 171 15.49 10.59 -16.65
C LYS A 171 14.44 9.59 -16.20
N ARG A 172 13.36 9.44 -16.98
CA ARG A 172 12.26 8.52 -16.63
C ARG A 172 12.70 7.07 -16.53
N GLN A 173 13.65 6.62 -17.39
CA GLN A 173 14.20 5.28 -17.30
C GLN A 173 15.05 5.06 -16.04
N ASP A 174 15.79 6.08 -15.59
CA ASP A 174 16.58 6.01 -14.35
C ASP A 174 15.66 6.03 -13.13
N MET A 175 14.56 6.81 -13.19
CA MET A 175 13.49 6.77 -12.20
C MET A 175 12.92 5.36 -12.06
N ALA A 176 12.64 4.68 -13.18
CA ALA A 176 12.13 3.31 -13.15
C ALA A 176 13.08 2.36 -12.39
N ALA A 177 14.39 2.52 -12.60
CA ALA A 177 15.39 1.74 -11.89
C ALA A 177 15.39 2.02 -10.37
N PHE A 178 15.25 3.28 -9.98
CA PHE A 178 15.18 3.66 -8.56
C PHE A 178 13.96 3.07 -7.88
N LEU A 179 12.79 3.19 -8.49
CA LEU A 179 11.53 2.69 -7.94
C LEU A 179 11.50 1.16 -7.85
N TYR A 180 12.01 0.47 -8.89
CA TYR A 180 12.16 -0.98 -8.87
C TYR A 180 13.05 -1.45 -7.71
N ARG A 181 14.20 -0.79 -7.52
CA ARG A 181 15.14 -1.14 -6.45
C ARG A 181 14.59 -0.80 -5.07
N LEU A 182 13.89 0.33 -4.93
CA LEU A 182 13.18 0.69 -3.70
C LEU A 182 12.11 -0.34 -3.35
N ALA A 183 11.27 -0.73 -4.31
CA ALA A 183 10.24 -1.74 -4.11
C ALA A 183 10.84 -3.08 -3.69
N ARG A 184 11.92 -3.53 -4.37
CA ARG A 184 12.66 -4.76 -4.01
C ARG A 184 13.22 -4.67 -2.59
N LEU A 185 13.84 -3.55 -2.23
CA LEU A 185 14.39 -3.32 -0.89
C LEU A 185 13.28 -3.34 0.17
N GLY A 186 12.07 -2.85 -0.18
CA GLY A 186 10.87 -2.92 0.63
C GLY A 186 10.20 -4.30 0.69
N GLY A 187 10.80 -5.34 0.10
CA GLY A 187 10.32 -6.71 0.17
C GLY A 187 9.31 -7.10 -0.91
N VAL A 188 9.08 -6.25 -1.93
CA VAL A 188 8.24 -6.60 -3.08
C VAL A 188 8.95 -7.64 -3.94
N ASN A 189 8.23 -8.70 -4.34
CA ASN A 189 8.73 -9.64 -5.34
C ASN A 189 8.66 -9.00 -6.74
N VAL A 190 9.72 -8.31 -7.11
CA VAL A 190 9.82 -7.62 -8.40
C VAL A 190 10.06 -8.58 -9.58
N GLU A 191 10.28 -9.87 -9.32
CA GLU A 191 10.48 -10.92 -10.32
C GLU A 191 9.18 -11.71 -10.62
N ASP A 192 8.04 -11.29 -10.11
CA ASP A 192 6.75 -12.00 -10.20
C ASP A 192 6.15 -12.07 -11.62
N GLY A 193 6.87 -11.62 -12.62
CA GLY A 193 6.44 -11.64 -14.00
C GLY A 193 5.55 -10.47 -14.42
N LYS A 194 5.23 -9.54 -13.53
CA LYS A 194 4.53 -8.30 -13.90
C LYS A 194 5.37 -7.54 -14.91
N SER A 195 4.87 -7.42 -16.13
CA SER A 195 5.60 -6.78 -17.22
C SER A 195 4.65 -6.19 -18.24
N MET A 196 4.96 -4.99 -18.73
CA MET A 196 4.25 -4.33 -19.82
C MET A 196 5.23 -3.90 -20.90
N GLY A 197 4.94 -4.25 -22.14
CA GLY A 197 5.74 -3.81 -23.29
C GLY A 197 5.43 -2.35 -23.67
N PHE A 198 6.49 -1.61 -24.01
CA PHE A 198 6.40 -0.26 -24.56
C PHE A 198 7.03 -0.24 -25.96
N SER A 199 6.41 0.48 -26.90
CA SER A 199 6.82 0.52 -28.30
C SER A 199 8.21 1.16 -28.52
N ASP A 200 8.67 1.94 -27.58
CA ASP A 200 9.96 2.65 -27.57
C ASP A 200 11.00 2.04 -26.62
N VAL A 201 10.71 0.87 -26.01
CA VAL A 201 11.61 0.18 -25.08
C VAL A 201 12.04 -1.16 -25.70
N LYS A 202 13.29 -1.24 -26.08
CA LYS A 202 13.97 -2.45 -26.60
C LYS A 202 14.74 -3.12 -25.47
N ASP A 203 15.20 -4.35 -25.68
CA ASP A 203 16.05 -5.05 -24.69
C ASP A 203 17.39 -4.34 -24.45
N SER A 204 17.88 -3.60 -25.46
CA SER A 204 19.07 -2.75 -25.35
C SER A 204 18.84 -1.39 -24.70
N THR A 205 17.59 -1.03 -24.39
CA THR A 205 17.28 0.23 -23.68
C THR A 205 17.79 0.13 -22.24
N PRO A 206 18.53 1.13 -21.74
CA PRO A 206 18.92 1.14 -20.34
C PRO A 206 17.69 0.97 -19.43
N HIS A 207 17.81 0.11 -18.42
CA HIS A 207 16.74 -0.17 -17.48
C HIS A 207 15.44 -0.74 -18.10
N ALA A 208 15.53 -1.45 -19.24
CA ALA A 208 14.38 -1.99 -19.95
C ALA A 208 13.51 -2.91 -19.05
N LYS A 209 14.16 -3.73 -18.19
CA LYS A 209 13.48 -4.63 -17.26
C LYS A 209 12.67 -3.83 -16.25
N GLU A 210 13.29 -2.85 -15.62
CA GLU A 210 12.68 -2.01 -14.59
C GLU A 210 11.54 -1.17 -15.18
N VAL A 211 11.71 -0.63 -16.39
CA VAL A 211 10.67 0.11 -17.12
C VAL A 211 9.44 -0.78 -17.38
N ARG A 212 9.67 -2.01 -17.88
CA ARG A 212 8.57 -2.95 -18.14
C ARG A 212 7.87 -3.38 -16.87
N TRP A 213 8.63 -3.59 -15.78
CA TRP A 213 8.05 -3.89 -14.47
C TRP A 213 7.20 -2.71 -13.96
N LEU A 214 7.67 -1.48 -14.10
CA LEU A 214 6.93 -0.28 -13.72
C LEU A 214 5.57 -0.21 -14.43
N GLY A 215 5.54 -0.59 -15.72
CA GLY A 215 4.32 -0.69 -16.51
C GLY A 215 3.40 -1.80 -16.02
N GLY A 216 3.95 -3.00 -15.81
CA GLY A 216 3.19 -4.17 -15.39
C GLY A 216 2.63 -4.08 -13.97
N SER A 217 3.30 -3.34 -13.08
CA SER A 217 2.83 -3.08 -11.72
C SER A 217 1.85 -1.90 -11.61
N GLY A 218 1.54 -1.22 -12.73
CA GLY A 218 0.60 -0.09 -12.74
C GLY A 218 1.19 1.23 -12.22
N ILE A 219 2.46 1.25 -11.79
CA ILE A 219 3.09 2.49 -11.30
C ILE A 219 3.18 3.53 -12.42
N SER A 220 3.51 3.10 -13.65
CA SER A 220 3.49 3.96 -14.84
C SER A 220 3.11 3.18 -16.09
N THR A 221 1.98 3.50 -16.68
CA THR A 221 1.52 2.90 -17.94
C THR A 221 2.01 3.65 -19.19
N GLY A 222 2.78 4.74 -19.02
CA GLY A 222 3.26 5.58 -20.11
C GLY A 222 2.13 6.30 -20.87
N TRP A 223 2.36 6.60 -22.14
CA TRP A 223 1.40 7.29 -23.00
C TRP A 223 0.86 6.37 -24.08
N ARG A 224 -0.44 6.37 -24.26
CA ARG A 224 -1.12 5.59 -25.29
C ARG A 224 -0.88 6.24 -26.66
N ASN A 225 -0.43 5.43 -27.63
CA ASN A 225 -0.30 5.83 -29.03
C ASN A 225 -1.66 5.71 -29.76
N PRO A 226 -1.84 6.38 -30.90
CA PRO A 226 -3.08 6.26 -31.69
C PRO A 226 -3.37 4.82 -32.15
N ASN A 227 -2.35 4.00 -32.34
CA ASN A 227 -2.49 2.57 -32.72
C ASN A 227 -2.77 1.63 -31.53
N GLY A 228 -3.04 2.16 -30.35
CA GLY A 228 -3.36 1.39 -29.15
C GLY A 228 -2.13 0.88 -28.36
N THR A 229 -0.93 0.98 -28.88
CA THR A 229 0.29 0.65 -28.13
C THR A 229 0.64 1.74 -27.12
N TYR A 230 1.60 1.47 -26.23
CA TYR A 230 2.07 2.43 -25.25
C TYR A 230 3.54 2.75 -25.47
N ARG A 231 3.96 3.98 -25.13
CA ARG A 231 5.37 4.42 -25.11
C ARG A 231 5.74 4.96 -23.75
N PHE A 232 6.98 4.75 -23.33
CA PHE A 232 7.47 5.15 -22.01
C PHE A 232 8.20 6.49 -21.99
N GLN A 233 8.86 6.85 -23.11
CA GLN A 233 9.69 8.05 -23.24
C GLN A 233 10.82 8.10 -22.21
N GLY A 234 11.61 7.03 -22.10
CA GLY A 234 12.61 6.83 -21.05
C GLY A 234 13.67 7.94 -20.94
N MET A 235 14.03 8.60 -22.05
CA MET A 235 15.02 9.70 -22.08
C MET A 235 14.45 11.06 -21.69
N SER A 236 13.13 11.20 -21.56
CA SER A 236 12.53 12.45 -21.08
C SER A 236 12.83 12.68 -19.60
N ASN A 237 12.94 13.94 -19.20
CA ASN A 237 13.06 14.28 -17.79
C ASN A 237 11.77 13.94 -17.04
N THR A 238 11.91 13.43 -15.81
CA THR A 238 10.79 13.25 -14.89
C THR A 238 10.40 14.61 -14.34
N VAL A 239 9.13 15.00 -14.49
CA VAL A 239 8.59 16.21 -13.86
C VAL A 239 8.02 15.89 -12.47
N ARG A 240 7.95 16.90 -11.60
CA ARG A 240 7.58 16.74 -10.19
C ARG A 240 6.20 16.10 -10.00
N GLN A 241 5.20 16.50 -10.80
CA GLN A 241 3.85 15.92 -10.70
C GLN A 241 3.81 14.45 -11.10
N ASP A 242 4.52 14.02 -12.15
CA ASP A 242 4.62 12.61 -12.55
C ASP A 242 5.34 11.79 -11.49
N MET A 243 6.41 12.37 -10.91
CA MET A 243 7.14 11.73 -9.83
C MET A 243 6.27 11.50 -8.60
N SER A 244 5.36 12.45 -8.25
CA SER A 244 4.42 12.26 -7.15
C SER A 244 3.60 10.99 -7.32
N ALA A 245 3.03 10.81 -8.52
CA ALA A 245 2.25 9.63 -8.84
C ALA A 245 3.09 8.35 -8.77
N PHE A 246 4.33 8.40 -9.25
CA PHE A 246 5.23 7.24 -9.20
C PHE A 246 5.58 6.85 -7.76
N LEU A 247 5.93 7.82 -6.92
CA LEU A 247 6.28 7.58 -5.52
C LEU A 247 5.08 7.10 -4.70
N HIS A 248 3.91 7.72 -4.89
CA HIS A 248 2.68 7.32 -4.20
C HIS A 248 2.30 5.88 -4.54
N ARG A 249 2.27 5.51 -5.83
CA ARG A 249 1.97 4.15 -6.27
C ARG A 249 3.05 3.14 -5.85
N THR A 250 4.32 3.54 -5.84
CA THR A 250 5.39 2.68 -5.33
C THR A 250 5.25 2.45 -3.84
N ALA A 251 4.90 3.48 -3.06
CA ALA A 251 4.61 3.34 -1.63
C ALA A 251 3.50 2.32 -1.40
N GLY A 252 2.36 2.43 -2.11
CA GLY A 252 1.28 1.45 -2.04
C GLY A 252 1.72 0.04 -2.46
N THR A 253 2.59 -0.09 -3.46
CA THR A 253 3.15 -1.39 -3.85
C THR A 253 4.02 -2.00 -2.76
N VAL A 254 4.82 -1.20 -2.04
CA VAL A 254 5.64 -1.65 -0.90
C VAL A 254 4.75 -2.02 0.28
N GLU A 255 3.75 -1.23 0.60
CA GLU A 255 2.75 -1.55 1.63
C GLU A 255 2.09 -2.89 1.37
N ASN A 256 1.73 -3.15 0.14
CA ASN A 256 1.10 -4.40 -0.29
C ASN A 256 2.04 -5.60 -0.44
N ARG A 257 3.33 -5.44 -0.38
CA ARG A 257 4.43 -6.44 -0.37
C ARG A 257 4.17 -7.75 -1.11
N GLY A 258 3.54 -7.70 -2.27
CA GLY A 258 3.22 -8.92 -3.04
C GLY A 258 1.72 -9.12 -3.23
N TYR A 259 1.06 -8.10 -3.55
CA TYR A 259 -0.34 -7.97 -3.95
C TYR A 259 -0.71 -8.81 -5.20
N PRO A 260 -1.86 -9.47 -5.22
CA PRO A 260 -2.69 -9.77 -4.05
C PRO A 260 -2.07 -10.85 -3.15
N THR A 261 -2.11 -10.63 -1.83
CA THR A 261 -1.58 -11.62 -0.88
C THR A 261 -2.57 -12.74 -0.68
N LYS A 262 -2.21 -13.94 -1.10
CA LYS A 262 -3.02 -15.15 -0.86
C LYS A 262 -2.96 -15.57 0.59
N LEU A 263 -4.13 -15.93 1.11
CA LEU A 263 -4.30 -16.46 2.44
C LEU A 263 -4.57 -17.96 2.39
N PRO A 264 -4.26 -18.70 3.45
CA PRO A 264 -4.57 -20.10 3.51
C PRO A 264 -6.09 -20.33 3.55
N THR A 265 -6.53 -21.34 2.85
CA THR A 265 -7.93 -21.82 2.83
C THR A 265 -8.10 -23.12 3.60
N SER A 266 -7.08 -23.52 4.36
CA SER A 266 -7.08 -24.74 5.17
C SER A 266 -6.39 -24.49 6.52
N TYR A 267 -6.79 -25.26 7.52
CA TYR A 267 -6.20 -25.29 8.83
C TYR A 267 -5.87 -26.74 9.21
N ASN A 268 -4.66 -27.01 9.69
CA ASN A 268 -4.16 -28.35 10.00
C ASN A 268 -4.35 -29.37 8.85
N GLY A 269 -4.27 -28.91 7.60
CA GLY A 269 -4.45 -29.74 6.41
C GLY A 269 -5.91 -29.94 5.97
N GLU A 270 -6.87 -29.51 6.77
CA GLU A 270 -8.29 -29.57 6.44
C GLU A 270 -8.77 -28.23 5.86
N ARG A 271 -9.62 -28.28 4.84
CA ARG A 271 -10.22 -27.08 4.28
C ARG A 271 -11.16 -26.41 5.27
N ILE A 272 -11.19 -25.08 5.26
CA ILE A 272 -12.10 -24.30 6.08
C ILE A 272 -13.50 -24.47 5.52
N ASN A 273 -14.40 -25.03 6.33
CA ASN A 273 -15.79 -25.24 6.01
C ASN A 273 -16.65 -24.54 7.06
N LEU A 274 -17.62 -23.77 6.59
CA LEU A 274 -18.70 -23.26 7.44
C LEU A 274 -19.88 -24.21 7.31
N THR A 275 -20.36 -24.70 8.44
CA THR A 275 -21.47 -25.62 8.51
C THR A 275 -22.64 -24.94 9.21
N VAL A 276 -23.79 -24.86 8.52
CA VAL A 276 -25.02 -24.38 9.13
C VAL A 276 -25.81 -25.62 9.57
N GLN A 277 -26.06 -25.76 10.84
CA GLN A 277 -26.88 -26.87 11.39
C GLN A 277 -28.32 -26.42 11.47
N GLU A 278 -29.19 -27.22 10.84
CA GLU A 278 -30.63 -27.08 10.96
C GLU A 278 -31.16 -28.14 11.96
N GLU A 279 -31.81 -27.66 13.01
CA GLU A 279 -32.43 -28.51 14.01
C GLU A 279 -33.78 -29.03 13.48
N TYR A 280 -34.06 -30.30 13.71
CA TYR A 280 -35.36 -30.91 13.47
C TYR A 280 -35.64 -32.01 14.49
N TYR A 281 -36.93 -32.40 14.64
CA TYR A 281 -37.31 -33.50 15.46
C TYR A 281 -37.69 -34.69 14.62
N ASP A 282 -37.21 -35.89 15.01
CA ASP A 282 -37.61 -37.15 14.35
C ASP A 282 -39.03 -37.56 14.75
N GLU A 283 -39.54 -38.63 14.11
CA GLU A 283 -40.92 -39.12 14.39
C GLU A 283 -41.13 -39.56 15.83
N ALA A 284 -40.07 -39.86 16.57
CA ALA A 284 -40.08 -40.21 17.98
C ALA A 284 -39.95 -38.97 18.91
N GLY A 285 -39.85 -37.78 18.35
CA GLY A 285 -39.70 -36.51 19.09
C GLY A 285 -38.27 -36.24 19.57
N ASN A 286 -37.26 -36.96 19.06
CA ASN A 286 -35.88 -36.72 19.42
C ASN A 286 -35.30 -35.59 18.55
N LYS A 287 -34.58 -34.67 19.20
CA LYS A 287 -33.83 -33.61 18.52
C LYS A 287 -32.73 -34.16 17.64
N LYS A 288 -32.69 -33.74 16.41
CA LYS A 288 -31.70 -34.13 15.38
C LYS A 288 -31.20 -32.89 14.67
N TYR A 289 -30.04 -33.05 14.02
CA TYR A 289 -29.42 -32.00 13.24
C TYR A 289 -29.15 -32.48 11.81
N LYS A 290 -29.31 -31.62 10.85
CA LYS A 290 -28.92 -31.84 9.46
C LYS A 290 -28.11 -30.67 8.95
N ASN A 291 -27.18 -30.93 8.04
CA ASN A 291 -26.37 -29.93 7.37
C ASN A 291 -26.71 -29.91 5.88
N PRO A 292 -27.78 -29.20 5.49
CA PRO A 292 -28.21 -29.19 4.10
C PRO A 292 -27.20 -28.51 3.17
N PHE A 293 -26.39 -27.61 3.68
CA PHE A 293 -25.37 -26.91 2.89
C PHE A 293 -23.99 -26.95 3.56
N ASN A 294 -22.96 -26.97 2.71
CA ASN A 294 -21.57 -26.82 3.09
C ASN A 294 -20.98 -25.60 2.36
N TYR A 295 -20.31 -24.73 3.09
CA TYR A 295 -19.66 -23.51 2.58
C TYR A 295 -18.16 -23.70 2.73
N GLU A 296 -17.50 -24.16 1.67
CA GLU A 296 -16.05 -24.42 1.66
C GLU A 296 -15.29 -23.21 1.15
N LEU A 297 -14.35 -22.69 1.93
CA LEU A 297 -13.49 -21.61 1.51
C LEU A 297 -12.52 -22.09 0.43
N GLN A 298 -12.70 -21.62 -0.81
CA GLN A 298 -11.88 -22.00 -1.96
C GLN A 298 -10.69 -21.08 -2.16
N ASN A 299 -10.89 -19.79 -1.90
CA ASN A 299 -9.88 -18.78 -2.12
C ASN A 299 -10.03 -17.67 -1.07
N ALA A 300 -8.92 -17.19 -0.57
CA ALA A 300 -8.85 -16.04 0.33
C ALA A 300 -7.60 -15.22 -0.03
N TRP A 301 -7.76 -13.91 -0.12
CA TRP A 301 -6.65 -13.02 -0.42
C TRP A 301 -6.97 -11.61 0.06
N VAL A 302 -5.93 -10.86 0.40
CA VAL A 302 -6.03 -9.45 0.76
C VAL A 302 -5.57 -8.61 -0.39
N ASN A 303 -6.33 -7.58 -0.66
CA ASN A 303 -6.08 -6.59 -1.67
C ASN A 303 -6.03 -5.22 -1.01
N TYR A 304 -5.02 -4.41 -1.34
CA TYR A 304 -5.10 -2.99 -1.10
C TYR A 304 -5.89 -2.40 -2.26
N LYS A 305 -7.04 -1.81 -1.99
CA LYS A 305 -7.84 -1.18 -3.03
C LYS A 305 -7.00 -0.09 -3.67
N ASP A 306 -6.54 -0.38 -4.88
CA ASP A 306 -5.80 0.59 -5.69
C ASP A 306 -6.68 1.83 -5.79
N ALA A 307 -6.11 2.98 -5.44
CA ALA A 307 -6.75 4.27 -5.23
C ALA A 307 -7.73 4.69 -6.34
N ASN A 308 -8.84 4.00 -6.47
CA ASN A 308 -10.06 4.53 -7.02
C ASN A 308 -10.86 5.18 -5.89
N TRP A 309 -10.23 6.19 -5.34
CA TRP A 309 -10.72 7.45 -4.77
C TRP A 309 -11.89 7.45 -3.78
N ASP A 310 -12.63 6.36 -3.55
CA ASP A 310 -13.76 6.39 -2.61
C ASP A 310 -13.51 5.66 -1.27
N THR A 311 -12.56 4.73 -1.21
CA THR A 311 -12.14 4.14 0.08
C THR A 311 -10.70 3.65 -0.01
N ASP A 312 -9.77 4.26 0.70
CA ASP A 312 -8.35 3.86 0.80
C ASP A 312 -8.13 2.63 1.70
N LYS A 313 -9.14 1.80 1.87
CA LYS A 313 -9.07 0.64 2.76
C LYS A 313 -8.62 -0.62 2.04
N PRO A 314 -7.74 -1.44 2.65
CA PRO A 314 -7.49 -2.79 2.18
C PRO A 314 -8.78 -3.61 2.17
N GLN A 315 -8.85 -4.62 1.30
CA GLN A 315 -10.01 -5.49 1.18
C GLN A 315 -9.62 -6.95 1.37
N LEU A 316 -10.42 -7.67 2.16
CA LEU A 316 -10.37 -9.11 2.30
C LEU A 316 -11.37 -9.74 1.32
N HIS A 317 -10.87 -10.50 0.37
CA HIS A 317 -11.66 -11.24 -0.60
C HIS A 317 -11.75 -12.71 -0.20
N LEU A 318 -12.95 -13.23 -0.09
CA LEU A 318 -13.26 -14.60 0.31
C LEU A 318 -14.15 -15.25 -0.75
N THR A 319 -13.72 -16.35 -1.36
CA THR A 319 -14.53 -17.12 -2.30
C THR A 319 -14.96 -18.42 -1.66
N PHE A 320 -16.26 -18.60 -1.48
CA PHE A 320 -16.84 -19.82 -0.94
C PHE A 320 -17.49 -20.65 -2.06
N LYS A 321 -17.23 -21.96 -2.05
CA LYS A 321 -18.00 -22.95 -2.77
C LYS A 321 -19.11 -23.47 -1.86
N ILE A 322 -20.35 -23.27 -2.29
CA ILE A 322 -21.52 -23.66 -1.54
C ILE A 322 -22.13 -24.88 -2.21
N THR A 323 -22.26 -25.96 -1.46
CA THR A 323 -22.76 -27.25 -1.95
C THR A 323 -24.06 -27.60 -1.24
N ASN A 324 -25.10 -27.89 -2.03
CA ASN A 324 -26.35 -28.45 -1.51
C ASN A 324 -26.19 -29.96 -1.26
N ASN A 325 -26.13 -30.37 0.01
CA ASN A 325 -26.01 -31.76 0.42
C ASN A 325 -27.35 -32.49 0.49
N SER A 326 -28.46 -31.77 0.39
CA SER A 326 -29.82 -32.36 0.44
C SER A 326 -30.19 -33.10 -0.85
N ASN A 327 -31.34 -33.76 -0.82
CA ASN A 327 -31.92 -34.41 -1.98
C ASN A 327 -32.99 -33.52 -2.68
N GLU A 328 -33.16 -32.30 -2.24
CA GLU A 328 -34.11 -31.33 -2.76
C GLU A 328 -33.43 -30.10 -3.32
N THR A 329 -34.11 -29.41 -4.25
CA THR A 329 -33.66 -28.11 -4.74
C THR A 329 -34.00 -27.05 -3.72
N MET A 330 -32.99 -26.47 -3.09
CA MET A 330 -33.12 -25.52 -1.98
C MET A 330 -32.31 -24.26 -2.21
N SER A 331 -32.74 -23.15 -1.60
CA SER A 331 -31.91 -21.95 -1.48
C SER A 331 -30.98 -22.09 -0.27
N PRO A 332 -29.70 -21.75 -0.40
CA PRO A 332 -28.79 -21.71 0.72
C PRO A 332 -29.23 -20.71 1.79
N TYR A 333 -28.83 -20.95 3.02
CA TYR A 333 -28.99 -19.98 4.11
C TYR A 333 -28.09 -18.77 3.89
N THR A 334 -28.57 -17.60 4.31
CA THR A 334 -27.72 -16.42 4.37
C THR A 334 -26.73 -16.58 5.51
N VAL A 335 -25.44 -16.41 5.21
CA VAL A 335 -24.38 -16.45 6.19
C VAL A 335 -23.77 -15.05 6.28
N GLY A 336 -23.92 -14.40 7.43
CA GLY A 336 -23.26 -13.13 7.73
C GLY A 336 -21.77 -13.34 8.01
N LEU A 337 -20.96 -12.44 7.53
CA LEU A 337 -19.52 -12.40 7.78
C LEU A 337 -19.18 -10.99 8.29
N ALA A 338 -18.42 -10.92 9.37
CA ALA A 338 -17.89 -9.66 9.86
C ALA A 338 -16.40 -9.78 10.09
N SER A 339 -15.65 -8.77 9.66
CA SER A 339 -14.23 -8.67 9.91
C SER A 339 -13.96 -7.77 11.11
N PHE A 340 -12.97 -8.16 11.92
CA PHE A 340 -12.56 -7.43 13.11
C PHE A 340 -11.04 -7.25 13.09
N GLN A 341 -10.60 -6.07 13.50
CA GLN A 341 -9.21 -5.76 13.79
C GLN A 341 -9.14 -4.98 15.10
N ASP A 342 -8.18 -5.30 15.98
CA ASP A 342 -8.00 -4.67 17.29
C ASP A 342 -9.30 -4.63 18.14
N SER A 343 -10.09 -5.71 18.06
CA SER A 343 -11.40 -5.85 18.73
C SER A 343 -12.49 -4.90 18.22
N VAL A 344 -12.30 -4.26 17.08
CA VAL A 344 -13.25 -3.38 16.41
C VAL A 344 -13.71 -4.01 15.12
N GLU A 345 -15.02 -4.04 14.87
CA GLU A 345 -15.59 -4.45 13.60
C GLU A 345 -15.16 -3.46 12.51
N THR A 346 -14.58 -3.98 11.42
CA THR A 346 -14.09 -3.17 10.31
C THR A 346 -15.08 -3.10 9.18
N ASP A 347 -15.78 -4.22 8.94
CA ASP A 347 -16.82 -4.33 7.94
C ASP A 347 -17.65 -5.60 8.15
N ASN A 348 -18.85 -5.63 7.56
CA ASN A 348 -19.70 -6.82 7.51
C ASN A 348 -20.43 -6.94 6.17
N ASP A 349 -20.56 -8.16 5.69
CA ASP A 349 -21.32 -8.51 4.50
C ASP A 349 -21.94 -9.89 4.68
N SER A 350 -22.74 -10.32 3.73
CA SER A 350 -23.40 -11.63 3.79
C SER A 350 -23.31 -12.41 2.51
N ILE A 351 -23.09 -13.72 2.65
CA ILE A 351 -23.32 -14.67 1.57
C ILE A 351 -24.81 -14.86 1.45
N SER A 352 -25.46 -14.07 0.59
CA SER A 352 -26.89 -14.14 0.35
C SER A 352 -27.20 -14.75 -1.02
N PHE A 353 -28.34 -15.45 -1.10
CA PHE A 353 -28.75 -16.14 -2.31
C PHE A 353 -30.22 -15.90 -2.60
N TYR A 354 -30.50 -15.57 -3.84
CA TYR A 354 -31.86 -15.58 -4.42
C TYR A 354 -32.11 -16.81 -5.29
N GLU A 355 -31.04 -17.60 -5.56
CA GLU A 355 -31.10 -18.76 -6.49
C GLU A 355 -31.17 -20.06 -5.69
N ARG A 356 -31.87 -21.04 -6.26
CA ARG A 356 -31.98 -22.38 -5.71
C ARG A 356 -30.93 -23.29 -6.31
N ILE A 357 -30.21 -24.03 -5.45
CA ILE A 357 -29.22 -25.02 -5.88
C ILE A 357 -29.87 -26.40 -5.98
N ARG A 358 -29.66 -27.08 -7.09
CA ARG A 358 -30.13 -28.46 -7.30
C ARG A 358 -29.47 -29.42 -6.28
N PRO A 359 -30.09 -30.57 -5.99
CA PRO A 359 -29.49 -31.61 -5.17
C PRO A 359 -28.06 -31.93 -5.60
N LYS A 360 -27.11 -31.97 -4.66
CA LYS A 360 -25.70 -32.22 -4.89
C LYS A 360 -24.97 -31.20 -5.81
N GLY A 361 -25.69 -30.15 -6.24
CA GLY A 361 -25.10 -29.05 -6.98
C GLY A 361 -24.29 -28.09 -6.10
N SER A 362 -23.45 -27.27 -6.72
CA SER A 362 -22.68 -26.24 -6.03
C SER A 362 -22.57 -24.96 -6.85
N VAL A 363 -22.34 -23.84 -6.17
CA VAL A 363 -22.07 -22.52 -6.75
C VAL A 363 -20.93 -21.85 -5.98
N ASN A 364 -20.22 -20.95 -6.63
CA ASN A 364 -19.22 -20.11 -5.96
C ASN A 364 -19.78 -18.71 -5.70
N ARG A 365 -19.44 -18.13 -4.56
CA ARG A 365 -19.73 -16.74 -4.20
C ARG A 365 -18.51 -16.08 -3.60
N GLU A 366 -18.32 -14.85 -3.96
CA GLU A 366 -17.29 -13.97 -3.39
C GLU A 366 -17.94 -13.01 -2.41
N VAL A 367 -17.25 -12.79 -1.29
CA VAL A 367 -17.56 -11.76 -0.28
C VAL A 367 -16.33 -10.89 -0.16
N ILE A 368 -16.53 -9.59 -0.12
CA ILE A 368 -15.46 -8.60 -0.01
C ILE A 368 -15.73 -7.79 1.26
N LEU A 369 -14.75 -7.77 2.17
CA LEU A 369 -14.83 -7.05 3.43
C LEU A 369 -13.71 -5.99 3.48
N ASP A 370 -14.05 -4.77 3.83
CA ASP A 370 -13.08 -3.71 4.04
C ASP A 370 -12.31 -3.95 5.35
N LEU A 371 -11.01 -3.63 5.33
CA LEU A 371 -10.12 -3.72 6.49
C LEU A 371 -9.61 -2.33 6.84
N ASN A 372 -9.28 -2.10 8.11
CA ASN A 372 -8.62 -0.85 8.51
C ASN A 372 -7.12 -0.87 8.22
N SER A 373 -6.50 -2.05 8.20
CA SER A 373 -5.07 -2.22 8.04
C SER A 373 -4.74 -3.58 7.43
N ILE A 374 -3.65 -3.67 6.67
CA ILE A 374 -3.07 -4.95 6.25
C ILE A 374 -2.09 -5.50 7.31
N THR A 375 -1.78 -4.73 8.35
CA THR A 375 -0.76 -5.06 9.35
C THR A 375 -1.34 -5.56 10.66
N SER A 376 -2.60 -5.28 10.97
CA SER A 376 -3.27 -5.81 12.16
C SER A 376 -3.86 -7.19 11.90
N PRO A 377 -3.86 -8.10 12.89
CA PRO A 377 -4.52 -9.38 12.78
C PRO A 377 -5.98 -9.23 12.37
N ILE A 378 -6.44 -10.07 11.44
CA ILE A 378 -7.83 -10.09 10.98
C ILE A 378 -8.54 -11.27 11.63
N TYR A 379 -9.65 -10.97 12.29
CA TYR A 379 -10.56 -11.97 12.82
C TYR A 379 -11.84 -11.95 11.99
N LEU A 380 -12.27 -13.11 11.53
CA LEU A 380 -13.51 -13.26 10.79
C LEU A 380 -14.53 -13.93 11.71
N ALA A 381 -15.58 -13.22 12.05
CA ALA A 381 -16.75 -13.78 12.69
C ALA A 381 -17.76 -14.19 11.62
N VAL A 382 -18.41 -15.31 11.84
CA VAL A 382 -19.41 -15.85 10.92
C VAL A 382 -20.72 -15.97 11.64
N ASP A 383 -21.79 -15.41 11.05
CA ASP A 383 -23.14 -15.49 11.60
C ASP A 383 -24.12 -16.09 10.58
N ALA A 384 -24.91 -17.05 10.99
CA ALA A 384 -25.98 -17.60 10.18
C ALA A 384 -27.33 -17.01 10.61
N SER A 385 -27.83 -16.06 9.83
CA SER A 385 -29.15 -15.49 10.07
C SER A 385 -30.21 -16.42 9.48
N TYR A 386 -31.05 -16.90 10.31
CA TYR A 386 -32.39 -17.48 10.13
C TYR A 386 -32.68 -18.54 11.19
N GLY A 387 -32.99 -18.13 12.43
CA GLY A 387 -33.68 -18.95 13.42
C GLY A 387 -33.04 -20.30 13.80
N TYR A 388 -31.80 -20.53 13.41
CA TYR A 388 -31.05 -21.76 13.61
C TYR A 388 -29.89 -21.51 14.55
N GLU A 389 -29.68 -22.44 15.49
CA GLU A 389 -28.57 -22.34 16.40
C GLU A 389 -27.24 -22.45 15.68
N TYR A 390 -26.33 -21.62 16.06
CA TYR A 390 -24.99 -21.44 15.61
C TYR A 390 -24.07 -22.57 16.07
N THR A 391 -23.32 -23.15 15.21
CA THR A 391 -22.23 -24.05 15.61
C THR A 391 -20.90 -23.63 15.00
N GLY A 392 -20.26 -22.72 15.71
CA GLY A 392 -18.86 -22.39 15.52
C GLY A 392 -18.60 -20.99 15.00
N ARG A 393 -17.91 -20.20 15.78
CA ARG A 393 -17.18 -19.02 15.32
C ARG A 393 -15.89 -19.46 14.68
N LEU A 394 -15.69 -19.10 13.44
CA LEU A 394 -14.41 -19.25 12.77
C LEU A 394 -13.66 -17.93 12.87
N SER A 395 -12.58 -17.89 13.62
CA SER A 395 -11.68 -16.74 13.62
C SER A 395 -10.47 -17.06 12.78
N ILE A 396 -10.25 -16.25 11.76
CA ILE A 396 -9.01 -16.27 10.99
C ILE A 396 -8.11 -15.19 11.58
N ASN A 397 -7.09 -15.60 12.33
CA ASN A 397 -6.07 -14.69 12.81
C ASN A 397 -4.97 -14.59 11.75
N MET A 398 -4.80 -13.41 11.18
CA MET A 398 -3.75 -13.13 10.22
C MET A 398 -2.78 -12.17 10.87
N ASP A 399 -1.64 -12.69 11.32
CA ASP A 399 -0.53 -11.86 11.75
C ASP A 399 0.24 -11.37 10.51
N THR A 400 0.07 -10.12 10.18
CA THR A 400 0.60 -9.48 8.97
C THR A 400 2.09 -9.14 9.06
N SER A 401 2.68 -9.06 10.25
CA SER A 401 4.13 -8.95 10.39
C SER A 401 4.84 -10.21 9.89
N SER A 402 4.09 -11.29 9.74
CA SER A 402 4.49 -12.58 9.22
C SER A 402 3.52 -13.15 8.19
N LEU A 403 2.94 -12.35 7.33
CA LEU A 403 1.96 -12.71 6.27
C LEU A 403 2.35 -13.93 5.44
N MET A 404 3.61 -14.34 5.50
CA MET A 404 4.14 -15.54 4.88
C MET A 404 4.26 -16.72 5.85
N ARG A 405 4.05 -16.58 7.18
CA ARG A 405 4.43 -17.62 8.13
C ARG A 405 3.38 -18.08 9.13
N ASN A 406 2.40 -17.28 9.55
CA ASN A 406 1.55 -17.65 10.69
C ASN A 406 0.09 -17.19 10.57
N SER A 407 -0.63 -17.65 9.56
CA SER A 407 -2.09 -17.57 9.65
C SER A 407 -2.58 -18.71 10.55
N LYS A 408 -3.16 -18.37 11.68
CA LYS A 408 -3.87 -19.31 12.54
C LYS A 408 -5.36 -19.16 12.34
N VAL A 409 -5.99 -20.19 11.85
CA VAL A 409 -7.44 -20.35 11.99
C VAL A 409 -7.70 -20.86 13.40
N VAL A 410 -8.38 -20.07 14.20
CA VAL A 410 -8.78 -20.47 15.55
C VAL A 410 -10.26 -20.78 15.51
N LYS A 411 -10.62 -22.04 15.78
CA LYS A 411 -12.00 -22.40 16.07
C LYS A 411 -12.29 -21.88 17.48
N VAL A 412 -13.18 -20.92 17.61
CA VAL A 412 -13.67 -20.49 18.92
C VAL A 412 -14.85 -21.40 19.24
N GLU A 413 -14.70 -22.26 20.22
CA GLU A 413 -15.81 -22.99 20.83
C GLU A 413 -16.49 -22.04 21.82
N ASP A 414 -17.84 -22.03 21.86
CA ASP A 414 -18.65 -21.22 22.77
C ASP A 414 -18.39 -21.60 24.24
#